data_8eb218fd39afe32922d8b286c9d08124
#
_entry.id   8eb218fd39afe32922d8b286c9d08124
#
_cell.length_a   1.000
_cell.length_b   1.000
_cell.length_c   1.000
_cell.angle_alpha   90.00
_cell.angle_beta   90.00
_cell.angle_gamma   90.00
#
_symmetry.space_group_name_H-M   'P 1'
#
loop_
_entity.id
_entity.type
_entity.pdbx_description
1 polymer ?
#
loop_
_entity_poly.entity_id
_entity_poly.type
_entity_poly.pdbx_seq_one_letter_code
_entity_poly.pdbx_strand_id
1 'polypeptide(L)'
;MLNEYDEEIMNLLKIKQEIEELKTNITNTKEYFRKEEEKLKKKVENIDILIENSYFILTKLGEQFEKETELSKEDKKEVLFFTSIQITRQFILECIFKNNLFSLKNENYRIAHDDSDMKKRLKIEKENSSFYKISKDSNITSNKYRTVKDILLSPSIPYDAARNSKNFNENLGGGHYHRAKTLGHDPILGWIFGVFNILTGTITLSNLNTYQVDMNGLTFEKQVSTFGIFDDGIRSIIEDPRRLVAAVFMQSLHLKSDINTKAGLPIPILTLFENFGTKIYKSYDWICLKRDLSIIGIQYIFAKIIDFILVCYREIKYQNIKIDRNIHQAKTQKIILFSNSLSSTSNIVKVLLTKKYYSLDIGGILNTLINFFVILNKLSNLKLEYMFDNFEKLVKGEIEEWQIKI
;
A
#
# COMPACT_ATOMS: atom_id res chain seq x y z
N MET A 1 64.08 59.94 60.23
CA MET A 1 63.54 58.83 61.12
C MET A 1 62.07 59.03 61.44
N LEU A 2 61.54 60.19 61.86
CA LEU A 2 60.09 60.33 62.12
C LEU A 2 59.21 60.17 60.84
N ASN A 3 59.67 60.75 59.71
CA ASN A 3 58.92 60.68 58.44
C ASN A 3 58.85 59.23 57.81
N GLU A 4 59.83 58.38 58.06
CA GLU A 4 59.83 57.03 57.54
C GLU A 4 58.86 56.09 58.31
N TYR A 5 58.72 56.31 59.62
CA TYR A 5 57.75 55.55 60.47
C TYR A 5 56.29 55.91 60.10
N ASP A 6 56.01 57.15 59.78
CA ASP A 6 54.67 57.60 59.39
C ASP A 6 54.26 57.04 58.02
N GLU A 7 55.20 56.88 57.09
CA GLU A 7 54.97 56.32 55.77
C GLU A 7 54.72 54.77 55.85
N GLU A 8 55.44 54.06 56.75
CA GLU A 8 55.24 52.65 57.01
C GLU A 8 53.88 52.40 57.68
N ILE A 9 53.44 53.20 58.62
CA ILE A 9 52.13 53.14 59.26
C ILE A 9 51.03 53.39 58.25
N MET A 10 51.18 54.36 57.32
CA MET A 10 50.22 54.65 56.26
C MET A 10 50.09 53.44 55.28
N ASN A 11 51.22 52.82 54.92
CA ASN A 11 51.21 51.60 54.05
C ASN A 11 50.55 50.39 54.75
N LEU A 12 50.78 50.21 56.04
CA LEU A 12 50.10 49.18 56.81
C LEU A 12 48.58 49.38 56.90
N LEU A 13 48.15 50.63 57.09
CA LEU A 13 46.73 51.01 57.08
C LEU A 13 46.08 50.73 55.72
N LYS A 14 46.75 51.04 54.61
CA LYS A 14 46.29 50.75 53.25
C LYS A 14 46.18 49.31 52.98
N ILE A 15 47.17 48.50 53.34
CA ILE A 15 47.15 47.06 53.26
C ILE A 15 45.96 46.44 54.08
N LYS A 16 45.77 46.97 55.31
CA LYS A 16 44.62 46.54 56.13
C LYS A 16 43.30 46.85 55.44
N GLN A 17 43.13 48.00 54.82
CA GLN A 17 41.94 48.35 54.07
C GLN A 17 41.70 47.43 52.84
N GLU A 18 42.74 47.14 52.07
CA GLU A 18 42.70 46.19 50.94
C GLU A 18 42.31 44.82 51.37
N ILE A 19 42.81 44.33 52.52
CA ILE A 19 42.46 43.03 53.10
C ILE A 19 40.96 43.02 53.51
N GLU A 20 40.42 44.06 54.11
CA GLU A 20 38.98 44.12 54.43
C GLU A 20 38.10 44.21 53.22
N GLU A 21 38.47 44.87 52.16
CA GLU A 21 37.80 44.91 50.84
C GLU A 21 37.82 43.48 50.20
N LEU A 22 38.97 42.83 50.24
CA LEU A 22 39.10 41.45 49.75
C LEU A 22 38.20 40.45 50.54
N LYS A 23 38.14 40.54 51.87
CA LYS A 23 37.26 39.73 52.68
C LYS A 23 35.79 39.95 52.32
N THR A 24 35.39 41.21 52.11
CA THR A 24 34.03 41.56 51.73
C THR A 24 33.69 40.97 50.38
N ASN A 25 34.59 41.11 49.40
CA ASN A 25 34.43 40.57 48.05
C ASN A 25 34.34 39.04 48.07
N ILE A 26 35.19 38.35 48.87
CA ILE A 26 35.11 36.89 49.04
C ILE A 26 33.77 36.47 49.67
N THR A 27 33.28 37.22 50.63
CA THR A 27 32.00 36.94 51.32
C THR A 27 30.83 37.11 50.34
N ASN A 28 30.81 38.19 49.59
CA ASN A 28 29.82 38.45 48.54
C ASN A 28 29.84 37.38 47.44
N THR A 29 31.05 36.99 47.02
CA THR A 29 31.23 35.91 46.02
C THR A 29 30.73 34.58 46.54
N LYS A 30 31.01 34.23 47.82
CA LYS A 30 30.48 32.98 48.42
C LYS A 30 28.95 32.99 48.50
N GLU A 31 28.34 34.11 48.86
CA GLU A 31 26.89 34.24 48.91
C GLU A 31 26.25 34.13 47.53
N TYR A 32 26.88 34.72 46.50
CA TYR A 32 26.46 34.58 45.12
C TYR A 32 26.49 33.11 44.70
N PHE A 33 27.60 32.41 44.91
CA PHE A 33 27.69 30.98 44.52
C PHE A 33 26.70 30.11 45.30
N ARG A 34 26.46 30.40 46.58
CA ARG A 34 25.46 29.68 47.34
C ARG A 34 24.04 29.86 46.76
N LYS A 35 23.68 31.07 46.40
CA LYS A 35 22.39 31.34 45.74
C LYS A 35 22.26 30.65 44.40
N GLU A 36 23.32 30.59 43.59
CA GLU A 36 23.32 29.87 42.36
C GLU A 36 23.25 28.33 42.55
N GLU A 37 23.93 27.78 43.57
CA GLU A 37 23.83 26.38 43.92
C GLU A 37 22.40 26.01 44.33
N GLU A 38 21.73 26.82 45.14
CA GLU A 38 20.33 26.61 45.53
C GLU A 38 19.36 26.63 44.34
N LYS A 39 19.60 27.55 43.39
CA LYS A 39 18.83 27.58 42.11
C LYS A 39 19.05 26.32 41.30
N LEU A 40 20.30 25.87 41.17
CA LEU A 40 20.64 24.65 40.46
C LEU A 40 19.98 23.41 41.08
N LYS A 41 20.02 23.30 42.41
CA LYS A 41 19.34 22.18 43.10
C LYS A 41 17.84 22.16 42.80
N LYS A 42 17.16 23.30 42.88
CA LYS A 42 15.73 23.37 42.57
C LYS A 42 15.43 22.96 41.13
N LYS A 43 16.29 23.32 40.19
CA LYS A 43 16.11 22.94 38.74
C LYS A 43 16.31 21.44 38.56
N VAL A 44 17.31 20.83 39.19
CA VAL A 44 17.49 19.38 39.15
C VAL A 44 16.27 18.68 39.74
N GLU A 45 15.76 19.12 40.89
CA GLU A 45 14.53 18.60 41.47
C GLU A 45 13.34 18.73 40.53
N ASN A 46 13.17 19.86 39.84
CA ASN A 46 12.11 20.05 38.84
C ASN A 46 12.24 19.08 37.68
N ILE A 47 13.45 18.86 37.14
CA ILE A 47 13.71 17.89 36.08
C ILE A 47 13.41 16.47 36.55
N ASP A 48 13.82 16.10 37.74
CA ASP A 48 13.51 14.77 38.30
C ASP A 48 12.00 14.56 38.44
N ILE A 49 11.25 15.57 38.88
CA ILE A 49 9.79 15.55 38.94
C ILE A 49 9.18 15.38 37.53
N LEU A 50 9.71 16.06 36.52
CA LEU A 50 9.26 15.90 35.14
C LEU A 50 9.52 14.50 34.61
N ILE A 51 10.68 13.89 34.91
CA ILE A 51 11.02 12.53 34.52
C ILE A 51 10.12 11.52 35.22
N GLU A 52 9.95 11.63 36.52
CA GLU A 52 9.09 10.72 37.32
C GLU A 52 7.62 10.76 36.84
N ASN A 53 7.15 11.95 36.46
CA ASN A 53 5.79 12.15 35.97
C ASN A 53 5.66 12.10 34.43
N SER A 54 6.72 11.71 33.71
CA SER A 54 6.77 11.76 32.25
C SER A 54 5.59 11.04 31.57
N TYR A 55 5.22 9.86 32.05
CA TYR A 55 4.08 9.13 31.51
C TYR A 55 2.76 9.90 31.64
N PHE A 56 2.52 10.50 32.80
CA PHE A 56 1.33 11.31 33.05
C PHE A 56 1.31 12.58 32.18
N ILE A 57 2.46 13.26 32.07
CA ILE A 57 2.61 14.48 31.24
C ILE A 57 2.37 14.16 29.77
N LEU A 58 3.00 13.09 29.26
CA LEU A 58 2.81 12.64 27.86
C LEU A 58 1.34 12.26 27.59
N THR A 59 0.69 11.60 28.53
CA THR A 59 -0.75 11.27 28.41
C THR A 59 -1.58 12.56 28.28
N LYS A 60 -1.32 13.56 29.13
CA LYS A 60 -2.02 14.85 29.08
C LYS A 60 -1.74 15.62 27.79
N LEU A 61 -0.52 15.62 27.29
CA LEU A 61 -0.17 16.19 25.98
C LEU A 61 -0.89 15.48 24.85
N GLY A 62 -1.05 14.15 24.94
CA GLY A 62 -1.83 13.38 23.99
C GLY A 62 -3.33 13.74 24.00
N GLU A 63 -3.93 13.92 25.18
CA GLU A 63 -5.33 14.39 25.32
C GLU A 63 -5.49 15.81 24.75
N GLN A 64 -4.51 16.68 25.02
CA GLN A 64 -4.48 18.05 24.50
C GLN A 64 -4.43 18.04 22.97
N PHE A 65 -3.55 17.24 22.37
CA PHE A 65 -3.47 17.10 20.91
C PHE A 65 -4.81 16.68 20.31
N GLU A 66 -5.50 15.70 20.90
CA GLU A 66 -6.80 15.25 20.41
C GLU A 66 -7.83 16.38 20.43
N LYS A 67 -7.89 17.14 21.54
CA LYS A 67 -8.78 18.28 21.70
C LYS A 67 -8.46 19.41 20.73
N GLU A 68 -7.17 19.77 20.57
CA GLU A 68 -6.75 20.84 19.67
C GLU A 68 -6.90 20.48 18.19
N THR A 69 -6.87 19.18 17.85
CA THR A 69 -7.09 18.68 16.49
C THR A 69 -8.56 18.40 16.19
N GLU A 70 -9.49 18.67 17.09
CA GLU A 70 -10.92 18.67 16.78
C GLU A 70 -11.23 19.70 15.68
N LEU A 71 -12.10 19.32 14.74
CA LEU A 71 -12.49 20.19 13.64
C LEU A 71 -13.41 21.30 14.12
N SER A 72 -12.97 22.53 13.98
CA SER A 72 -13.73 23.72 14.24
C SER A 72 -14.92 23.88 13.28
N LYS A 73 -15.78 24.86 13.53
CA LYS A 73 -16.88 25.18 12.60
C LYS A 73 -16.35 25.58 11.21
N GLU A 74 -15.22 26.28 11.15
CA GLU A 74 -14.59 26.66 9.88
C GLU A 74 -13.97 25.43 9.18
N ASP A 75 -13.29 24.56 9.91
CA ASP A 75 -12.76 23.30 9.35
C ASP A 75 -13.90 22.43 8.77
N LYS A 76 -15.06 22.37 9.43
CA LYS A 76 -16.25 21.64 8.93
C LYS A 76 -16.81 22.27 7.64
N LYS A 77 -16.76 23.60 7.50
CA LYS A 77 -17.13 24.25 6.22
C LYS A 77 -16.15 23.87 5.11
N GLU A 78 -14.86 23.80 5.40
CA GLU A 78 -13.85 23.34 4.44
C GLU A 78 -14.09 21.88 4.03
N VAL A 79 -14.42 20.98 4.97
CA VAL A 79 -14.83 19.60 4.65
C VAL A 79 -15.98 19.60 3.64
N LEU A 80 -17.04 20.38 3.89
CA LEU A 80 -18.20 20.45 2.99
C LEU A 80 -17.82 21.03 1.61
N PHE A 81 -16.98 22.07 1.59
CA PHE A 81 -16.52 22.71 0.36
C PHE A 81 -15.72 21.72 -0.50
N PHE A 82 -14.73 21.03 0.07
CA PHE A 82 -13.92 20.05 -0.66
C PHE A 82 -14.72 18.78 -1.01
N THR A 83 -15.68 18.37 -0.18
CA THR A 83 -16.65 17.34 -0.54
C THR A 83 -17.42 17.73 -1.81
N SER A 84 -17.89 18.97 -1.89
CA SER A 84 -18.62 19.48 -3.07
C SER A 84 -17.73 19.48 -4.32
N ILE A 85 -16.44 19.84 -4.21
CA ILE A 85 -15.49 19.77 -5.32
C ILE A 85 -15.30 18.32 -5.77
N GLN A 86 -15.12 17.36 -4.83
CA GLN A 86 -15.00 15.95 -5.15
C GLN A 86 -16.26 15.39 -5.84
N ILE A 87 -17.45 15.76 -5.37
CA ILE A 87 -18.71 15.37 -6.02
C ILE A 87 -18.84 15.98 -7.42
N THR A 88 -18.44 17.23 -7.59
CA THR A 88 -18.43 17.90 -8.90
C THR A 88 -17.47 17.18 -9.86
N ARG A 89 -16.27 16.82 -9.40
CA ARG A 89 -15.33 15.99 -10.15
C ARG A 89 -15.99 14.69 -10.61
N GLN A 90 -16.66 13.96 -9.69
CA GLN A 90 -17.33 12.70 -10.01
C GLN A 90 -18.37 12.90 -11.11
N PHE A 91 -19.14 13.96 -11.03
CA PHE A 91 -20.16 14.28 -12.04
C PHE A 91 -19.53 14.61 -13.40
N ILE A 92 -18.47 15.42 -13.43
CA ILE A 92 -17.76 15.78 -14.65
C ILE A 92 -17.18 14.51 -15.31
N LEU A 93 -16.49 13.67 -14.53
CA LEU A 93 -15.91 12.43 -15.05
C LEU A 93 -16.98 11.44 -15.51
N GLU A 94 -18.13 11.36 -14.81
CA GLU A 94 -19.26 10.57 -15.27
C GLU A 94 -19.79 11.07 -16.63
N CYS A 95 -19.88 12.37 -16.85
CA CYS A 95 -20.28 12.94 -18.15
C CYS A 95 -19.27 12.61 -19.26
N ILE A 96 -17.97 12.65 -18.95
CA ILE A 96 -16.89 12.34 -19.91
C ILE A 96 -16.89 10.85 -20.25
N PHE A 97 -17.01 9.98 -19.25
CA PHE A 97 -16.94 8.53 -19.41
C PHE A 97 -18.29 7.84 -19.53
N LYS A 98 -19.34 8.62 -19.82
CA LYS A 98 -20.72 8.14 -19.88
C LYS A 98 -20.85 6.85 -20.67
N ASN A 99 -21.41 5.82 -20.04
CA ASN A 99 -21.69 4.50 -20.58
C ASN A 99 -20.45 3.61 -20.88
N ASN A 100 -19.25 3.99 -20.46
CA ASN A 100 -18.02 3.24 -20.77
C ASN A 100 -17.56 2.30 -19.66
N LEU A 101 -17.82 2.63 -18.38
CA LEU A 101 -17.45 1.77 -17.24
C LEU A 101 -18.41 0.57 -17.18
N PHE A 102 -17.87 -0.65 -17.08
CA PHE A 102 -18.62 -1.91 -17.05
C PHE A 102 -19.60 -2.10 -18.21
N SER A 103 -19.43 -1.37 -19.32
CA SER A 103 -20.25 -1.56 -20.50
C SER A 103 -19.89 -2.91 -21.15
N LEU A 104 -20.72 -3.90 -20.89
CA LEU A 104 -20.58 -5.26 -21.41
C LEU A 104 -21.04 -5.36 -22.89
N LYS A 105 -21.69 -4.34 -23.44
CA LYS A 105 -22.43 -4.43 -24.69
C LYS A 105 -22.14 -3.30 -25.68
N ASN A 106 -20.90 -2.97 -25.91
CA ASN A 106 -20.63 -2.14 -27.06
C ASN A 106 -20.20 -3.06 -28.21
N GLU A 107 -21.13 -3.37 -29.14
CA GLU A 107 -20.84 -4.21 -30.30
C GLU A 107 -19.69 -3.64 -31.15
N ASN A 108 -19.56 -2.32 -31.21
CA ASN A 108 -18.44 -1.63 -31.86
C ASN A 108 -17.08 -1.94 -31.17
N TYR A 109 -17.08 -2.27 -29.89
CA TYR A 109 -15.87 -2.67 -29.16
C TYR A 109 -15.45 -4.09 -29.52
N ARG A 110 -16.39 -5.00 -29.80
CA ARG A 110 -16.10 -6.36 -30.27
C ARG A 110 -15.51 -6.38 -31.67
N ILE A 111 -15.92 -5.45 -32.54
CA ILE A 111 -15.44 -5.33 -33.94
C ILE A 111 -14.00 -4.78 -33.98
N ALA A 112 -13.64 -3.90 -33.04
CA ALA A 112 -12.28 -3.35 -32.95
C ALA A 112 -11.22 -4.39 -32.53
N HIS A 113 -11.64 -5.55 -32.04
CA HIS A 113 -10.77 -6.61 -31.50
C HIS A 113 -10.96 -7.93 -32.23
N ASP A 114 -10.69 -7.91 -33.51
CA ASP A 114 -10.40 -9.12 -34.24
C ASP A 114 -9.01 -9.64 -33.81
N ASP A 115 -9.01 -10.63 -32.89
CA ASP A 115 -7.79 -11.33 -32.48
C ASP A 115 -7.12 -12.11 -33.60
N SER A 116 -7.71 -12.14 -34.81
CA SER A 116 -7.22 -12.96 -35.93
C SER A 116 -5.78 -12.65 -36.27
N ASP A 117 -5.42 -11.37 -36.30
CA ASP A 117 -4.04 -10.94 -36.59
C ASP A 117 -3.07 -11.19 -35.43
N MET A 118 -3.51 -11.03 -34.20
CA MET A 118 -2.66 -11.34 -33.04
C MET A 118 -2.47 -12.85 -32.89
N LYS A 119 -3.51 -13.64 -33.10
CA LYS A 119 -3.43 -15.10 -33.14
C LYS A 119 -2.53 -15.61 -34.26
N LYS A 120 -2.58 -14.99 -35.45
CA LYS A 120 -1.69 -15.32 -36.56
C LYS A 120 -0.24 -15.00 -36.20
N ARG A 121 0.05 -13.81 -35.61
CA ARG A 121 1.41 -13.43 -35.19
C ARG A 121 1.94 -14.37 -34.11
N LEU A 122 1.18 -14.63 -33.05
CA LEU A 122 1.57 -15.57 -31.98
C LEU A 122 1.76 -17.00 -32.53
N LYS A 123 0.93 -17.43 -33.48
CA LYS A 123 1.09 -18.72 -34.13
C LYS A 123 2.39 -18.78 -34.94
N ILE A 124 2.69 -17.74 -35.71
CA ILE A 124 3.91 -17.63 -36.50
C ILE A 124 5.15 -17.55 -35.59
N GLU A 125 5.11 -16.76 -34.52
CA GLU A 125 6.21 -16.69 -33.54
C GLU A 125 6.44 -18.05 -32.85
N LYS A 126 5.36 -18.72 -32.48
CA LYS A 126 5.41 -20.05 -31.86
C LYS A 126 5.96 -21.08 -32.84
N GLU A 127 5.50 -21.08 -34.10
CA GLU A 127 5.96 -22.02 -35.14
C GLU A 127 7.41 -21.76 -35.61
N ASN A 128 7.86 -20.50 -35.56
CA ASN A 128 9.22 -20.13 -35.92
C ASN A 128 10.21 -20.30 -34.77
N SER A 129 9.75 -20.47 -33.51
CA SER A 129 10.66 -20.71 -32.41
C SER A 129 11.33 -22.09 -32.57
N SER A 130 12.66 -22.11 -32.48
CA SER A 130 13.43 -23.38 -32.42
C SER A 130 12.97 -24.29 -31.28
N PHE A 131 12.48 -23.69 -30.20
CA PHE A 131 11.92 -24.35 -29.03
C PHE A 131 10.63 -25.12 -29.36
N TYR A 132 9.74 -24.55 -30.15
CA TYR A 132 8.50 -25.23 -30.58
C TYR A 132 8.77 -26.40 -31.54
N LYS A 133 9.75 -26.24 -32.43
CA LYS A 133 10.15 -27.32 -33.36
C LYS A 133 10.71 -28.53 -32.61
N ILE A 134 11.55 -28.30 -31.60
CA ILE A 134 12.11 -29.36 -30.73
C ILE A 134 10.99 -30.01 -29.89
N SER A 135 9.99 -29.25 -29.40
CA SER A 135 8.89 -29.80 -28.59
C SER A 135 7.96 -30.71 -29.37
N LYS A 136 7.78 -30.47 -30.67
CA LYS A 136 6.89 -31.27 -31.53
C LYS A 136 7.45 -32.67 -31.80
N ASP A 137 8.76 -32.83 -31.77
CA ASP A 137 9.45 -34.10 -32.04
C ASP A 137 9.74 -34.92 -30.78
N SER A 138 9.40 -34.38 -29.57
CA SER A 138 9.63 -35.08 -28.30
C SER A 138 8.41 -35.92 -27.89
N ASN A 139 8.60 -37.23 -27.85
CA ASN A 139 7.65 -38.13 -27.17
C ASN A 139 7.77 -37.91 -25.65
N ILE A 140 6.72 -37.38 -25.03
CA ILE A 140 6.68 -37.16 -23.57
C ILE A 140 6.42 -38.50 -22.91
N THR A 141 7.40 -39.04 -22.20
CA THR A 141 7.26 -40.29 -21.47
C THR A 141 6.45 -40.11 -20.19
N SER A 142 5.57 -41.07 -19.88
CA SER A 142 4.73 -41.07 -18.67
C SER A 142 5.50 -41.45 -17.41
N ASN A 143 6.50 -40.68 -17.03
CA ASN A 143 7.17 -40.86 -15.74
C ASN A 143 6.33 -40.24 -14.62
N LYS A 144 6.45 -40.80 -13.40
CA LYS A 144 5.74 -40.30 -12.21
C LYS A 144 5.89 -38.79 -11.99
N TYR A 145 7.07 -38.24 -12.36
CA TYR A 145 7.34 -36.82 -12.34
C TYR A 145 7.89 -36.38 -13.70
N ARG A 146 7.45 -35.19 -14.15
CA ARG A 146 7.92 -34.60 -15.40
C ARG A 146 9.38 -34.18 -15.27
N THR A 147 10.19 -34.52 -16.27
CA THR A 147 11.57 -34.05 -16.32
C THR A 147 11.63 -32.55 -16.68
N VAL A 148 12.77 -31.88 -16.45
CA VAL A 148 12.99 -30.51 -16.90
C VAL A 148 12.72 -30.37 -18.40
N LYS A 149 13.18 -31.35 -19.19
CA LYS A 149 12.93 -31.41 -20.62
C LYS A 149 11.44 -31.48 -20.96
N ASP A 150 10.69 -32.35 -20.28
CA ASP A 150 9.25 -32.50 -20.49
C ASP A 150 8.48 -31.22 -20.14
N ILE A 151 8.90 -30.52 -19.07
CA ILE A 151 8.29 -29.23 -18.67
C ILE A 151 8.53 -28.16 -19.73
N LEU A 152 9.78 -27.96 -20.14
CA LEU A 152 10.19 -26.88 -21.04
C LEU A 152 9.76 -27.14 -22.50
N LEU A 153 9.78 -28.39 -22.96
CA LEU A 153 9.47 -28.74 -24.35
C LEU A 153 8.02 -29.13 -24.57
N SER A 154 7.20 -29.20 -23.52
CA SER A 154 5.78 -29.47 -23.67
C SER A 154 5.09 -28.37 -24.51
N PRO A 155 4.37 -28.76 -25.60
CA PRO A 155 3.67 -27.78 -26.42
C PRO A 155 2.48 -27.14 -25.69
N SER A 156 2.01 -27.74 -24.62
CA SER A 156 0.87 -27.29 -23.81
C SER A 156 1.13 -27.51 -22.33
N ILE A 157 0.48 -26.73 -21.51
CA ILE A 157 0.49 -26.92 -20.07
C ILE A 157 -0.68 -27.83 -19.64
N PRO A 158 -0.56 -28.57 -18.53
CA PRO A 158 -1.58 -29.53 -18.11
C PRO A 158 -2.97 -28.91 -17.91
N TYR A 159 -3.05 -27.74 -17.34
CA TYR A 159 -4.33 -27.10 -17.02
C TYR A 159 -5.02 -26.41 -18.21
N ASP A 160 -4.46 -26.48 -19.42
CA ASP A 160 -5.16 -26.23 -20.69
C ASP A 160 -5.99 -27.44 -21.16
N ALA A 161 -5.87 -28.59 -20.48
CA ALA A 161 -6.64 -29.78 -20.82
C ALA A 161 -8.14 -29.53 -20.62
N ALA A 162 -8.91 -29.76 -21.65
CA ALA A 162 -10.38 -29.63 -21.60
C ALA A 162 -11.09 -30.84 -22.19
N ARG A 163 -10.34 -31.78 -22.83
CA ARG A 163 -10.89 -32.97 -23.46
C ARG A 163 -11.25 -34.00 -22.41
N ASN A 164 -12.33 -34.71 -22.64
CA ASN A 164 -12.84 -35.75 -21.76
C ASN A 164 -13.23 -35.32 -20.33
N SER A 165 -13.29 -34.01 -20.08
CA SER A 165 -13.73 -33.49 -18.78
C SER A 165 -15.16 -33.96 -18.43
N LYS A 166 -16.02 -34.12 -19.43
CA LYS A 166 -17.39 -34.59 -19.24
C LYS A 166 -17.48 -36.02 -18.72
N ASN A 167 -16.50 -36.87 -19.03
CA ASN A 167 -16.42 -38.23 -18.51
C ASN A 167 -16.23 -38.28 -16.98
N PHE A 168 -15.81 -37.16 -16.39
CA PHE A 168 -15.64 -36.94 -14.95
C PHE A 168 -16.71 -36.03 -14.35
N ASN A 169 -17.84 -35.84 -15.04
CA ASN A 169 -18.89 -34.88 -14.65
C ASN A 169 -18.45 -33.40 -14.55
N GLU A 170 -17.32 -33.09 -15.17
CA GLU A 170 -16.79 -31.71 -15.18
C GLU A 170 -17.08 -31.04 -16.53
N ASN A 171 -17.75 -29.89 -16.49
CA ASN A 171 -18.02 -29.12 -17.69
C ASN A 171 -17.19 -27.85 -17.69
N LEU A 172 -16.06 -27.89 -18.37
CA LEU A 172 -15.18 -26.73 -18.51
C LEU A 172 -15.69 -25.69 -19.51
N GLY A 173 -16.82 -25.95 -20.19
CA GLY A 173 -17.48 -25.02 -21.10
C GLY A 173 -16.81 -24.86 -22.46
N GLY A 174 -15.72 -25.60 -22.72
CA GLY A 174 -14.94 -25.53 -23.96
C GLY A 174 -14.29 -24.18 -24.24
N GLY A 175 -13.35 -24.15 -25.19
CA GLY A 175 -12.72 -22.91 -25.65
C GLY A 175 -12.11 -22.08 -24.51
N HIS A 176 -12.54 -20.84 -24.39
CA HIS A 176 -11.99 -19.90 -23.42
C HIS A 176 -12.55 -20.04 -22.00
N TYR A 177 -13.68 -20.75 -21.84
CA TYR A 177 -14.36 -20.80 -20.53
C TYR A 177 -13.66 -21.68 -19.50
N HIS A 178 -12.82 -22.63 -19.96
CA HIS A 178 -12.00 -23.43 -19.05
C HIS A 178 -11.11 -22.58 -18.16
N ARG A 179 -10.70 -21.40 -18.63
CA ARG A 179 -9.85 -20.45 -17.87
C ARG A 179 -10.53 -19.92 -16.60
N ALA A 180 -11.86 -19.72 -16.65
CA ALA A 180 -12.61 -19.30 -15.47
C ALA A 180 -12.80 -20.45 -14.47
N LYS A 181 -12.53 -21.68 -14.88
CA LYS A 181 -12.78 -22.89 -14.09
C LYS A 181 -11.53 -23.60 -13.63
N THR A 182 -10.35 -23.10 -13.98
CA THR A 182 -9.06 -23.73 -13.65
C THR A 182 -8.17 -22.76 -12.90
N LEU A 183 -7.68 -23.17 -11.72
CA LEU A 183 -6.88 -22.32 -10.84
C LEU A 183 -5.52 -21.93 -11.44
N GLY A 184 -5.00 -22.74 -12.38
CA GLY A 184 -3.73 -22.44 -13.06
C GLY A 184 -3.74 -21.17 -13.91
N HIS A 185 -4.92 -20.73 -14.39
CA HIS A 185 -5.07 -19.49 -15.17
C HIS A 185 -5.29 -18.23 -14.33
N ASP A 186 -5.47 -18.38 -13.01
CA ASP A 186 -5.63 -17.23 -12.12
C ASP A 186 -4.30 -16.48 -11.93
N PRO A 187 -4.27 -15.14 -12.02
CA PRO A 187 -3.03 -14.38 -11.91
C PRO A 187 -2.29 -14.51 -10.56
N ILE A 188 -3.01 -14.85 -9.48
CA ILE A 188 -2.41 -15.07 -8.16
C ILE A 188 -2.36 -16.57 -7.84
N LEU A 189 -3.49 -17.24 -7.89
CA LEU A 189 -3.58 -18.66 -7.54
C LEU A 189 -2.78 -19.56 -8.51
N GLY A 190 -2.64 -19.11 -9.76
CA GLY A 190 -1.84 -19.80 -10.77
C GLY A 190 -0.36 -19.91 -10.42
N TRP A 191 0.19 -18.99 -9.63
CA TRP A 191 1.58 -19.11 -9.14
C TRP A 191 1.74 -20.25 -8.14
N ILE A 192 0.67 -20.68 -7.51
CA ILE A 192 0.66 -21.84 -6.62
C ILE A 192 0.19 -23.05 -7.42
N PHE A 193 -1.10 -23.10 -7.74
CA PHE A 193 -1.70 -24.27 -8.39
C PHE A 193 -1.15 -24.53 -9.78
N GLY A 194 -0.92 -23.49 -10.60
CA GLY A 194 -0.39 -23.65 -11.94
C GLY A 194 1.02 -24.22 -11.96
N VAL A 195 1.90 -23.75 -11.09
CA VAL A 195 3.28 -24.26 -10.96
C VAL A 195 3.25 -25.72 -10.52
N PHE A 196 2.46 -26.07 -9.49
CA PHE A 196 2.36 -27.45 -9.03
C PHE A 196 1.69 -28.36 -10.07
N ASN A 197 0.68 -27.88 -10.77
CA ASN A 197 0.06 -28.60 -11.88
C ASN A 197 1.06 -28.87 -13.01
N ILE A 198 1.94 -27.93 -13.34
CA ILE A 198 3.00 -28.15 -14.34
C ILE A 198 4.00 -29.20 -13.86
N LEU A 199 4.39 -29.18 -12.59
CA LEU A 199 5.33 -30.14 -12.01
C LEU A 199 4.79 -31.56 -12.01
N THR A 200 3.49 -31.73 -11.73
CA THR A 200 2.84 -33.02 -11.51
C THR A 200 2.03 -33.53 -12.71
N GLY A 201 1.90 -32.74 -13.79
CA GLY A 201 1.10 -33.09 -14.94
C GLY A 201 -0.41 -33.18 -14.62
N THR A 202 -0.91 -32.27 -13.79
CA THR A 202 -2.29 -32.23 -13.31
C THR A 202 -3.02 -30.97 -13.69
N ILE A 203 -4.33 -30.95 -13.53
CA ILE A 203 -5.21 -29.80 -13.63
C ILE A 203 -6.02 -29.68 -12.34
N THR A 204 -6.04 -28.51 -11.72
CA THR A 204 -6.86 -28.21 -10.55
C THR A 204 -7.97 -27.24 -10.94
N LEU A 205 -9.22 -27.62 -10.67
CA LEU A 205 -10.40 -26.84 -11.00
C LEU A 205 -10.77 -25.87 -9.87
N SER A 206 -11.66 -24.92 -10.17
CA SER A 206 -12.20 -23.95 -9.22
C SER A 206 -12.90 -24.56 -8.00
N ASN A 207 -13.49 -25.75 -8.17
CA ASN A 207 -14.11 -26.55 -7.11
C ASN A 207 -13.10 -27.40 -6.31
N LEU A 208 -11.79 -27.17 -6.50
CA LEU A 208 -10.69 -27.93 -5.92
C LEU A 208 -10.61 -29.40 -6.31
N ASN A 209 -11.35 -29.86 -7.33
CA ASN A 209 -11.11 -31.15 -7.91
C ASN A 209 -9.85 -31.12 -8.76
N THR A 210 -9.00 -32.14 -8.63
CA THR A 210 -7.75 -32.27 -9.39
C THR A 210 -7.73 -33.54 -10.17
N TYR A 211 -7.27 -33.47 -11.41
CA TYR A 211 -7.20 -34.60 -12.34
C TYR A 211 -5.78 -34.72 -12.91
N GLN A 212 -5.32 -35.95 -13.03
CA GLN A 212 -4.12 -36.26 -13.82
C GLN A 212 -4.45 -36.06 -15.30
N VAL A 213 -3.50 -35.51 -16.05
CA VAL A 213 -3.67 -35.21 -17.47
C VAL A 213 -2.69 -36.00 -18.31
N ASP A 214 -3.20 -36.71 -19.31
CA ASP A 214 -2.37 -37.20 -20.41
C ASP A 214 -1.94 -36.01 -21.27
N MET A 215 -0.63 -35.70 -21.22
CA MET A 215 -0.06 -34.54 -21.91
C MET A 215 -0.04 -34.67 -23.43
N ASN A 216 -0.15 -35.89 -23.98
CA ASN A 216 -0.20 -36.13 -25.43
C ASN A 216 -1.57 -35.81 -26.00
N GLY A 217 -2.63 -36.23 -25.32
CA GLY A 217 -4.02 -35.99 -25.72
C GLY A 217 -4.68 -34.78 -25.09
N LEU A 218 -4.12 -34.22 -24.04
CA LEU A 218 -4.73 -33.22 -23.15
C LEU A 218 -6.09 -33.70 -22.63
N THR A 219 -6.11 -34.95 -22.18
CA THR A 219 -7.30 -35.65 -21.68
C THR A 219 -7.18 -35.96 -20.21
N PHE A 220 -8.31 -35.96 -19.50
CA PHE A 220 -8.35 -36.37 -18.09
C PHE A 220 -8.18 -37.89 -17.99
N GLU A 221 -7.26 -38.35 -17.15
CA GLU A 221 -6.99 -39.77 -16.92
C GLU A 221 -7.68 -40.31 -15.66
N LYS A 222 -7.45 -39.63 -14.53
CA LYS A 222 -7.98 -40.02 -13.23
C LYS A 222 -8.05 -38.81 -12.28
N GLN A 223 -8.96 -38.86 -11.31
CA GLN A 223 -9.01 -37.90 -10.21
C GLN A 223 -7.90 -38.22 -9.20
N VAL A 224 -7.26 -37.19 -8.69
CA VAL A 224 -6.18 -37.27 -7.70
C VAL A 224 -6.43 -36.31 -6.55
N SER A 225 -5.74 -36.48 -5.43
CA SER A 225 -5.85 -35.56 -4.29
C SER A 225 -5.26 -34.20 -4.61
N THR A 226 -6.03 -33.13 -4.39
CA THR A 226 -5.57 -31.77 -4.60
C THR A 226 -4.42 -31.40 -3.63
N PHE A 227 -4.48 -31.89 -2.40
CA PHE A 227 -3.36 -31.69 -1.47
C PHE A 227 -2.16 -32.59 -1.79
N GLY A 228 -2.42 -33.77 -2.37
CA GLY A 228 -1.37 -34.70 -2.80
C GLY A 228 -0.44 -34.11 -3.88
N ILE A 229 -0.94 -33.20 -4.73
CA ILE A 229 -0.09 -32.59 -5.76
C ILE A 229 1.01 -31.70 -5.15
N PHE A 230 0.80 -31.12 -3.98
CA PHE A 230 1.82 -30.32 -3.29
C PHE A 230 2.92 -31.24 -2.76
N ASP A 231 2.58 -32.38 -2.16
CA ASP A 231 3.56 -33.37 -1.71
C ASP A 231 4.37 -33.93 -2.89
N ASP A 232 3.69 -34.36 -3.95
CA ASP A 232 4.34 -34.87 -5.16
C ASP A 232 5.20 -33.79 -5.84
N GLY A 233 4.72 -32.55 -5.90
CA GLY A 233 5.49 -31.43 -6.46
C GLY A 233 6.71 -31.09 -5.64
N ILE A 234 6.62 -31.10 -4.31
CA ILE A 234 7.76 -30.88 -3.41
C ILE A 234 8.78 -32.00 -3.58
N ARG A 235 8.36 -33.24 -3.64
CA ARG A 235 9.27 -34.38 -3.91
C ARG A 235 9.96 -34.23 -5.27
N SER A 236 9.22 -33.83 -6.30
CA SER A 236 9.78 -33.56 -7.63
C SER A 236 10.85 -32.47 -7.60
N ILE A 237 10.65 -31.42 -6.78
CA ILE A 237 11.62 -30.32 -6.60
C ILE A 237 12.87 -30.81 -5.82
N ILE A 238 12.67 -31.64 -4.78
CA ILE A 238 13.78 -32.19 -4.00
C ILE A 238 14.66 -33.10 -4.87
N GLU A 239 14.05 -33.89 -5.77
CA GLU A 239 14.80 -34.74 -6.72
C GLU A 239 15.60 -33.91 -7.74
N ASP A 240 15.03 -32.81 -8.25
CA ASP A 240 15.70 -31.92 -9.19
C ASP A 240 15.13 -30.49 -9.07
N PRO A 241 15.82 -29.59 -8.32
CA PRO A 241 15.37 -28.19 -8.13
C PRO A 241 15.18 -27.39 -9.41
N ARG A 242 15.84 -27.78 -10.51
CA ARG A 242 15.69 -27.13 -11.82
C ARG A 242 14.26 -27.27 -12.38
N ARG A 243 13.52 -28.28 -11.95
CA ARG A 243 12.11 -28.47 -12.33
C ARG A 243 11.24 -27.32 -11.84
N LEU A 244 11.49 -26.77 -10.63
CA LEU A 244 10.76 -25.59 -10.12
C LEU A 244 11.01 -24.38 -11.02
N VAL A 245 12.27 -24.12 -11.38
CA VAL A 245 12.62 -23.00 -12.25
C VAL A 245 11.94 -23.14 -13.62
N ALA A 246 11.94 -24.34 -14.18
CA ALA A 246 11.27 -24.63 -15.44
C ALA A 246 9.75 -24.42 -15.34
N ALA A 247 9.11 -24.90 -14.27
CA ALA A 247 7.66 -24.75 -14.06
C ALA A 247 7.26 -23.28 -13.86
N VAL A 248 8.01 -22.51 -13.07
CA VAL A 248 7.80 -21.07 -12.88
C VAL A 248 7.97 -20.31 -14.20
N PHE A 249 8.97 -20.66 -14.99
CA PHE A 249 9.19 -20.07 -16.31
C PHE A 249 8.01 -20.34 -17.26
N MET A 250 7.56 -21.59 -17.34
CA MET A 250 6.43 -21.97 -18.20
C MET A 250 5.13 -21.32 -17.73
N GLN A 251 4.89 -21.22 -16.42
CA GLN A 251 3.77 -20.49 -15.86
C GLN A 251 3.79 -19.02 -16.26
N SER A 252 4.96 -18.38 -16.17
CA SER A 252 5.15 -16.97 -16.57
C SER A 252 4.81 -16.76 -18.05
N LEU A 253 5.32 -17.63 -18.92
CA LEU A 253 5.06 -17.55 -20.35
C LEU A 253 3.58 -17.76 -20.66
N HIS A 254 2.94 -18.68 -19.96
CA HIS A 254 1.53 -18.97 -20.19
C HIS A 254 0.63 -17.83 -19.74
N LEU A 255 0.83 -17.29 -18.53
CA LEU A 255 0.09 -16.10 -18.04
C LEU A 255 0.31 -14.89 -18.95
N LYS A 256 1.56 -14.67 -19.44
CA LYS A 256 1.84 -13.63 -20.44
C LYS A 256 1.08 -13.86 -21.75
N SER A 257 1.01 -15.11 -22.21
CA SER A 257 0.24 -15.46 -23.41
C SER A 257 -1.25 -15.20 -23.20
N ASP A 258 -1.78 -15.56 -22.03
CA ASP A 258 -3.18 -15.35 -21.70
C ASP A 258 -3.58 -13.88 -21.67
N ILE A 259 -2.74 -13.00 -21.13
CA ILE A 259 -2.95 -11.55 -21.13
C ILE A 259 -3.09 -11.02 -22.56
N ASN A 260 -2.38 -11.60 -23.52
CA ASN A 260 -2.39 -11.17 -24.91
C ASN A 260 -3.51 -11.79 -25.76
N THR A 261 -4.40 -12.60 -25.16
CA THR A 261 -5.53 -13.21 -25.86
C THR A 261 -6.85 -12.55 -25.45
N LYS A 262 -7.87 -12.62 -26.34
CA LYS A 262 -9.22 -12.08 -26.08
C LYS A 262 -9.88 -12.68 -24.84
N ALA A 263 -9.51 -13.91 -24.48
CA ALA A 263 -9.99 -14.61 -23.30
C ALA A 263 -9.11 -14.41 -22.06
N GLY A 264 -8.01 -13.69 -22.19
CA GLY A 264 -7.12 -13.39 -21.11
C GLY A 264 -7.69 -12.25 -20.25
N LEU A 265 -8.40 -12.61 -19.21
CA LEU A 265 -8.88 -11.66 -18.21
C LEU A 265 -8.12 -11.92 -16.89
N PRO A 266 -6.99 -11.22 -16.65
CA PRO A 266 -6.18 -11.44 -15.47
C PRO A 266 -6.81 -10.76 -14.24
N ILE A 267 -8.02 -11.17 -13.88
CA ILE A 267 -8.64 -10.74 -12.62
C ILE A 267 -8.27 -11.77 -11.55
N PRO A 268 -7.51 -11.36 -10.53
CA PRO A 268 -7.12 -12.24 -9.44
C PRO A 268 -8.34 -12.85 -8.73
N ILE A 269 -8.21 -14.11 -8.35
CA ILE A 269 -9.20 -14.83 -7.52
C ILE A 269 -10.56 -15.02 -8.21
N LEU A 270 -10.72 -14.57 -9.47
CA LEU A 270 -11.98 -14.69 -10.22
C LEU A 270 -12.39 -16.16 -10.41
N THR A 271 -11.43 -17.05 -10.53
CA THR A 271 -11.64 -18.50 -10.69
C THR A 271 -12.36 -19.16 -9.51
N LEU A 272 -12.26 -18.58 -8.29
CA LEU A 272 -13.02 -19.10 -7.13
C LEU A 272 -14.53 -18.78 -7.22
N PHE A 273 -14.94 -17.90 -8.10
CA PHE A 273 -16.33 -17.50 -8.31
C PHE A 273 -16.83 -18.00 -9.68
N GLU A 274 -16.88 -19.32 -9.88
CA GLU A 274 -17.09 -19.98 -11.16
C GLU A 274 -18.24 -19.40 -12.00
N ASN A 275 -19.43 -19.23 -11.39
CA ASN A 275 -20.61 -18.71 -12.09
C ASN A 275 -20.43 -17.24 -12.53
N PHE A 276 -19.81 -16.44 -11.68
CA PHE A 276 -19.53 -15.03 -11.96
C PHE A 276 -18.37 -14.91 -12.96
N GLY A 277 -17.30 -15.66 -12.75
CA GLY A 277 -16.16 -15.74 -13.64
C GLY A 277 -16.57 -16.13 -15.07
N THR A 278 -17.37 -17.16 -15.23
CA THR A 278 -17.88 -17.60 -16.55
C THR A 278 -18.71 -16.51 -17.24
N LYS A 279 -19.55 -15.79 -16.50
CA LYS A 279 -20.32 -14.65 -17.07
C LYS A 279 -19.42 -13.53 -17.53
N ILE A 280 -18.41 -13.19 -16.74
CA ILE A 280 -17.42 -12.14 -17.09
C ILE A 280 -16.63 -12.56 -18.32
N TYR A 281 -16.08 -13.77 -18.37
CA TYR A 281 -15.33 -14.24 -19.54
C TYR A 281 -16.16 -14.29 -20.84
N LYS A 282 -17.49 -14.34 -20.74
CA LYS A 282 -18.37 -14.28 -21.93
C LYS A 282 -18.54 -12.88 -22.49
N SER A 283 -18.50 -11.86 -21.64
CA SER A 283 -18.94 -10.50 -21.99
C SER A 283 -17.89 -9.41 -21.72
N TYR A 284 -16.81 -9.74 -21.03
CA TYR A 284 -15.78 -8.82 -20.59
C TYR A 284 -14.41 -9.38 -20.94
N ASP A 285 -13.60 -8.62 -21.67
CA ASP A 285 -12.27 -9.01 -22.13
C ASP A 285 -11.16 -8.10 -21.56
N TRP A 286 -9.92 -8.42 -21.89
CA TRP A 286 -8.75 -7.64 -21.46
C TRP A 286 -8.84 -6.16 -21.86
N ILE A 287 -9.48 -5.85 -22.96
CA ILE A 287 -9.58 -4.48 -23.45
C ILE A 287 -10.62 -3.71 -22.66
N CYS A 288 -11.74 -4.37 -22.33
CA CYS A 288 -12.69 -3.82 -21.38
C CYS A 288 -12.01 -3.54 -20.04
N LEU A 289 -11.20 -4.48 -19.56
CA LEU A 289 -10.44 -4.31 -18.30
C LEU A 289 -9.42 -3.16 -18.42
N LYS A 290 -8.63 -3.11 -19.51
CA LYS A 290 -7.65 -2.02 -19.73
C LYS A 290 -8.32 -0.65 -19.79
N ARG A 291 -9.46 -0.54 -20.47
CA ARG A 291 -10.27 0.68 -20.52
C ARG A 291 -10.72 1.07 -19.12
N ASP A 292 -11.29 0.13 -18.37
CA ASP A 292 -11.84 0.40 -17.04
C ASP A 292 -10.74 0.75 -16.04
N LEU A 293 -9.59 0.09 -16.10
CA LEU A 293 -8.40 0.46 -15.33
C LEU A 293 -7.89 1.86 -15.68
N SER A 294 -7.96 2.25 -16.95
CA SER A 294 -7.59 3.61 -17.37
C SER A 294 -8.57 4.64 -16.81
N ILE A 295 -9.86 4.37 -16.84
CA ILE A 295 -10.89 5.24 -16.24
C ILE A 295 -10.70 5.35 -14.74
N ILE A 296 -10.50 4.23 -14.05
CA ILE A 296 -10.22 4.18 -12.60
C ILE A 296 -8.95 4.98 -12.27
N GLY A 297 -7.89 4.83 -13.08
CA GLY A 297 -6.64 5.58 -12.92
C GLY A 297 -6.87 7.08 -13.04
N ILE A 298 -7.64 7.53 -14.04
CA ILE A 298 -7.99 8.94 -14.20
C ILE A 298 -8.81 9.45 -13.03
N GLN A 299 -9.84 8.71 -12.59
CA GLN A 299 -10.64 9.05 -11.42
C GLN A 299 -9.77 9.22 -10.17
N TYR A 300 -8.83 8.31 -9.96
CA TYR A 300 -7.87 8.35 -8.84
C TYR A 300 -6.96 9.58 -8.91
N ILE A 301 -6.36 9.85 -10.07
CA ILE A 301 -5.45 10.99 -10.26
C ILE A 301 -6.16 12.32 -9.98
N PHE A 302 -7.36 12.52 -10.51
CA PHE A 302 -8.12 13.73 -10.25
C PHE A 302 -8.54 13.87 -8.79
N ALA A 303 -8.84 12.76 -8.09
CA ALA A 303 -9.09 12.79 -6.65
C ALA A 303 -7.85 13.26 -5.89
N LYS A 304 -6.66 12.74 -6.23
CA LYS A 304 -5.38 13.16 -5.65
C LYS A 304 -5.02 14.61 -5.92
N ILE A 305 -5.33 15.12 -7.11
CA ILE A 305 -5.11 16.54 -7.43
C ILE A 305 -5.94 17.43 -6.50
N ILE A 306 -7.19 17.07 -6.22
CA ILE A 306 -8.04 17.83 -5.28
C ILE A 306 -7.48 17.77 -3.86
N ASP A 307 -7.02 16.60 -3.41
CA ASP A 307 -6.35 16.47 -2.11
C ASP A 307 -5.12 17.38 -2.03
N PHE A 308 -4.32 17.42 -3.09
CA PHE A 308 -3.15 18.30 -3.17
C PHE A 308 -3.54 19.80 -3.13
N ILE A 309 -4.57 20.20 -3.87
CA ILE A 309 -5.10 21.58 -3.83
C ILE A 309 -5.56 21.94 -2.42
N LEU A 310 -6.22 21.01 -1.71
CA LEU A 310 -6.60 21.22 -0.31
C LEU A 310 -5.39 21.46 0.58
N VAL A 311 -4.34 20.66 0.44
CA VAL A 311 -3.09 20.86 1.20
C VAL A 311 -2.52 22.26 0.92
N CYS A 312 -2.37 22.62 -0.36
CA CYS A 312 -1.84 23.95 -0.73
C CYS A 312 -2.69 25.11 -0.18
N TYR A 313 -4.02 25.00 -0.28
CA TYR A 313 -4.93 26.00 0.28
C TYR A 313 -4.75 26.16 1.79
N ARG A 314 -4.64 25.04 2.50
CA ARG A 314 -4.45 25.04 3.95
C ARG A 314 -3.07 25.58 4.35
N GLU A 315 -2.01 25.25 3.62
CA GLU A 315 -0.67 25.80 3.88
C GLU A 315 -0.63 27.33 3.70
N ILE A 316 -1.27 27.86 2.64
CA ILE A 316 -1.38 29.32 2.45
C ILE A 316 -2.15 29.96 3.61
N LYS A 317 -3.25 29.35 4.04
CA LYS A 317 -4.05 29.85 5.17
C LYS A 317 -3.27 29.80 6.48
N TYR A 318 -2.46 28.77 6.67
CA TYR A 318 -1.64 28.58 7.88
C TYR A 318 -0.56 29.64 8.04
N GLN A 319 0.05 30.13 6.95
CA GLN A 319 1.11 31.15 7.01
C GLN A 319 0.71 32.39 7.81
N ASN A 320 -0.57 32.64 7.93
CA ASN A 320 -1.12 33.80 8.63
C ASN A 320 -1.62 33.51 10.05
N ILE A 321 -1.47 32.27 10.54
CA ILE A 321 -2.04 31.86 11.82
C ILE A 321 -0.95 31.18 12.67
N LYS A 322 -0.76 31.67 13.90
CA LYS A 322 0.17 31.08 14.89
C LYS A 322 -0.47 29.83 15.52
N ILE A 323 -0.43 28.72 14.83
CA ILE A 323 -0.87 27.40 15.33
C ILE A 323 0.31 26.44 15.26
N ASP A 324 0.39 25.50 16.18
CA ASP A 324 1.39 24.42 16.12
C ASP A 324 1.30 23.65 14.81
N ARG A 325 2.46 23.39 14.19
CA ARG A 325 2.55 22.76 12.88
C ARG A 325 1.93 21.36 12.85
N ASN A 326 2.15 20.58 13.91
CA ASN A 326 1.59 19.23 14.00
C ASN A 326 0.07 19.25 14.11
N ILE A 327 -0.49 20.22 14.87
CA ILE A 327 -1.93 20.47 14.96
C ILE A 327 -2.51 20.86 13.60
N HIS A 328 -1.86 21.79 12.88
CA HIS A 328 -2.31 22.22 11.55
C HIS A 328 -2.32 21.08 10.56
N GLN A 329 -1.23 20.31 10.50
CA GLN A 329 -1.13 19.14 9.61
C GLN A 329 -2.18 18.08 9.96
N ALA A 330 -2.38 17.79 11.24
CA ALA A 330 -3.39 16.82 11.67
C ALA A 330 -4.81 17.22 11.24
N LYS A 331 -5.19 18.49 11.42
CA LYS A 331 -6.48 19.02 10.93
C LYS A 331 -6.60 18.89 9.41
N THR A 332 -5.52 19.22 8.67
CA THR A 332 -5.51 19.10 7.21
C THR A 332 -5.76 17.65 6.77
N GLN A 333 -5.08 16.68 7.39
CA GLN A 333 -5.31 15.26 7.10
C GLN A 333 -6.74 14.81 7.43
N LYS A 334 -7.29 15.24 8.56
CA LYS A 334 -8.68 14.96 8.93
C LYS A 334 -9.67 15.53 7.89
N ILE A 335 -9.45 16.73 7.38
CA ILE A 335 -10.32 17.35 6.35
C ILE A 335 -10.25 16.54 5.04
N ILE A 336 -9.05 16.11 4.60
CA ILE A 336 -8.89 15.23 3.43
C ILE A 336 -9.69 13.94 3.62
N LEU A 337 -9.51 13.29 4.76
CA LEU A 337 -10.18 12.03 5.05
C LEU A 337 -11.70 12.16 5.04
N PHE A 338 -12.24 13.16 5.75
CA PHE A 338 -13.68 13.35 5.83
C PHE A 338 -14.30 13.78 4.50
N SER A 339 -13.66 14.67 3.74
CA SER A 339 -14.16 15.11 2.44
C SER A 339 -14.20 13.95 1.42
N ASN A 340 -13.15 13.14 1.38
CA ASN A 340 -13.11 11.96 0.52
C ASN A 340 -14.12 10.90 0.95
N SER A 341 -14.25 10.64 2.25
CA SER A 341 -15.22 9.66 2.78
C SER A 341 -16.66 10.07 2.46
N LEU A 342 -17.03 11.32 2.69
CA LEU A 342 -18.37 11.84 2.38
C LEU A 342 -18.67 11.78 0.88
N SER A 343 -17.72 12.17 0.03
CA SER A 343 -17.92 12.13 -1.42
C SER A 343 -18.04 10.70 -1.96
N SER A 344 -17.22 9.77 -1.46
CA SER A 344 -17.28 8.35 -1.84
C SER A 344 -18.58 7.71 -1.38
N THR A 345 -19.01 7.96 -0.13
CA THR A 345 -20.29 7.48 0.38
C THR A 345 -21.45 8.04 -0.44
N SER A 346 -21.44 9.33 -0.76
CA SER A 346 -22.45 9.96 -1.62
C SER A 346 -22.54 9.29 -3.00
N ASN A 347 -21.39 8.96 -3.61
CA ASN A 347 -21.36 8.25 -4.89
C ASN A 347 -21.94 6.84 -4.79
N ILE A 348 -21.55 6.08 -3.75
CA ILE A 348 -22.09 4.73 -3.52
C ILE A 348 -23.61 4.79 -3.35
N VAL A 349 -24.12 5.68 -2.51
CA VAL A 349 -25.57 5.87 -2.29
C VAL A 349 -26.27 6.23 -3.61
N LYS A 350 -25.72 7.18 -4.38
CA LYS A 350 -26.25 7.55 -5.70
C LYS A 350 -26.35 6.33 -6.61
N VAL A 351 -25.30 5.51 -6.71
CA VAL A 351 -25.26 4.32 -7.56
C VAL A 351 -26.28 3.28 -7.12
N LEU A 352 -26.42 3.04 -5.83
CA LEU A 352 -27.41 2.11 -5.27
C LEU A 352 -28.84 2.55 -5.58
N LEU A 353 -29.15 3.84 -5.43
CA LEU A 353 -30.47 4.40 -5.71
C LEU A 353 -30.81 4.41 -7.20
N THR A 354 -29.84 4.76 -8.04
CA THR A 354 -30.06 4.88 -9.49
C THR A 354 -29.86 3.58 -10.25
N LYS A 355 -29.25 2.56 -9.62
CA LYS A 355 -28.81 1.29 -10.23
C LYS A 355 -27.89 1.49 -11.45
N LYS A 356 -27.22 2.65 -11.55
CA LYS A 356 -26.30 2.99 -12.61
C LYS A 356 -24.85 2.65 -12.21
N TYR A 357 -24.52 1.36 -12.24
CA TYR A 357 -23.20 0.88 -11.79
C TYR A 357 -22.03 1.50 -12.56
N TYR A 358 -22.24 1.93 -13.81
CA TYR A 358 -21.23 2.62 -14.61
C TYR A 358 -20.85 4.02 -14.08
N SER A 359 -21.67 4.60 -13.20
CA SER A 359 -21.37 5.88 -12.56
C SER A 359 -20.61 5.75 -11.24
N LEU A 360 -20.13 4.54 -10.91
CA LEU A 360 -19.33 4.30 -9.71
C LEU A 360 -17.93 4.92 -9.87
N ASP A 361 -17.57 5.77 -8.92
CA ASP A 361 -16.25 6.41 -8.87
C ASP A 361 -15.24 5.52 -8.13
N ILE A 362 -14.85 4.41 -8.78
CA ILE A 362 -13.95 3.43 -8.17
C ILE A 362 -12.59 4.05 -7.82
N GLY A 363 -12.06 4.92 -8.70
CA GLY A 363 -10.80 5.60 -8.44
C GLY A 363 -10.85 6.54 -7.23
N GLY A 364 -11.97 7.25 -7.04
CA GLY A 364 -12.19 8.06 -5.83
C GLY A 364 -12.35 7.22 -4.57
N ILE A 365 -13.07 6.10 -4.65
CA ILE A 365 -13.20 5.15 -3.54
C ILE A 365 -11.82 4.58 -3.17
N LEU A 366 -11.02 4.19 -4.16
CA LEU A 366 -9.64 3.71 -3.96
C LEU A 366 -8.77 4.78 -3.28
N ASN A 367 -8.88 6.03 -3.74
CA ASN A 367 -8.21 7.16 -3.09
C ASN A 367 -8.62 7.30 -1.61
N THR A 368 -9.90 7.17 -1.32
CA THR A 368 -10.43 7.24 0.05
C THR A 368 -9.85 6.12 0.92
N LEU A 369 -9.83 4.89 0.43
CA LEU A 369 -9.27 3.75 1.16
C LEU A 369 -7.77 3.90 1.42
N ILE A 370 -6.99 4.29 0.41
CA ILE A 370 -5.55 4.54 0.58
C ILE A 370 -5.33 5.67 1.58
N ASN A 371 -6.06 6.78 1.45
CA ASN A 371 -5.95 7.90 2.38
C ASN A 371 -6.32 7.48 3.81
N PHE A 372 -7.32 6.63 4.00
CA PHE A 372 -7.71 6.14 5.32
C PHE A 372 -6.51 5.49 6.04
N PHE A 373 -5.84 4.54 5.41
CA PHE A 373 -4.71 3.85 6.04
C PHE A 373 -3.49 4.77 6.21
N VAL A 374 -3.15 5.57 5.19
CA VAL A 374 -1.99 6.47 5.23
C VAL A 374 -2.19 7.57 6.27
N ILE A 375 -3.40 8.16 6.33
CA ILE A 375 -3.70 9.27 7.24
C ILE A 375 -3.77 8.79 8.69
N LEU A 376 -4.33 7.62 8.98
CA LEU A 376 -4.34 7.09 10.35
C LEU A 376 -2.92 6.93 10.89
N ASN A 377 -2.02 6.36 10.10
CA ASN A 377 -0.61 6.24 10.49
C ASN A 377 0.05 7.61 10.67
N LYS A 378 -0.21 8.54 9.75
CA LYS A 378 0.34 9.90 9.82
C LYS A 378 -0.18 10.68 11.04
N LEU A 379 -1.46 10.55 11.38
CA LEU A 379 -2.04 11.18 12.57
C LEU A 379 -1.41 10.65 13.87
N SER A 380 -1.14 9.34 13.93
CA SER A 380 -0.43 8.75 15.06
C SER A 380 0.97 9.32 15.22
N ASN A 381 1.72 9.44 14.12
CA ASN A 381 3.07 10.01 14.13
C ASN A 381 3.05 11.50 14.53
N LEU A 382 2.13 12.31 13.98
CA LEU A 382 1.97 13.71 14.33
C LEU A 382 1.62 13.90 15.82
N LYS A 383 0.81 12.99 16.38
CA LYS A 383 0.52 13.00 17.82
C LYS A 383 1.77 12.72 18.64
N LEU A 384 2.56 11.73 18.26
CA LEU A 384 3.82 11.42 18.95
C LEU A 384 4.82 12.58 18.84
N GLU A 385 5.02 13.15 17.65
CA GLU A 385 5.89 14.32 17.46
C GLU A 385 5.44 15.49 18.34
N TYR A 386 4.14 15.82 18.35
CA TYR A 386 3.59 16.87 19.20
C TYR A 386 3.85 16.61 20.69
N MET A 387 3.64 15.38 21.14
CA MET A 387 3.87 15.01 22.54
C MET A 387 5.35 15.13 22.93
N PHE A 388 6.26 14.65 22.10
CA PHE A 388 7.69 14.71 22.37
C PHE A 388 8.24 16.14 22.25
N ASP A 389 7.86 16.90 21.24
CA ASP A 389 8.29 18.30 21.08
C ASP A 389 7.86 19.17 22.24
N ASN A 390 6.64 19.00 22.75
CA ASN A 390 6.17 19.78 23.89
C ASN A 390 6.77 19.28 25.22
N PHE A 391 7.00 17.99 25.39
CA PHE A 391 7.73 17.47 26.54
C PHE A 391 9.18 17.98 26.55
N GLU A 392 9.86 17.95 25.39
CA GLU A 392 11.21 18.49 25.27
C GLU A 392 11.27 19.99 25.58
N LYS A 393 10.28 20.78 25.16
CA LYS A 393 10.18 22.21 25.51
C LYS A 393 10.04 22.42 27.02
N LEU A 394 9.27 21.56 27.73
CA LEU A 394 9.16 21.63 29.18
C LEU A 394 10.52 21.37 29.86
N VAL A 395 11.23 20.34 29.43
CA VAL A 395 12.56 20.02 29.95
C VAL A 395 13.57 21.12 29.60
N LYS A 396 13.59 21.58 28.35
CA LYS A 396 14.48 22.65 27.93
C LYS A 396 14.19 23.99 28.63
N GLY A 397 12.94 24.31 28.90
CA GLY A 397 12.57 25.50 29.66
C GLY A 397 13.22 25.54 31.05
N GLU A 398 13.36 24.39 31.72
CA GLU A 398 14.10 24.28 32.98
C GLU A 398 15.61 24.40 32.78
N ILE A 399 16.13 24.03 31.58
CA ILE A 399 17.58 24.04 31.27
C ILE A 399 18.03 25.38 30.69
N GLU A 400 17.28 26.03 29.78
CA GLU A 400 17.70 27.27 29.05
C GLU A 400 17.90 28.48 29.96
N GLU A 401 17.24 28.53 31.09
CA GLU A 401 17.59 29.53 32.12
C GLU A 401 19.02 29.34 32.67
N TRP A 402 19.73 28.26 32.28
CA TRP A 402 21.12 27.98 32.71
C TRP A 402 22.17 28.70 31.90
N GLN A 403 21.83 29.43 30.83
CA GLN A 403 22.79 30.24 30.15
C GLN A 403 23.24 31.37 31.08
N ILE A 404 24.24 31.05 31.91
CA ILE A 404 24.99 32.01 32.70
C ILE A 404 25.51 33.01 31.69
N LYS A 405 25.10 34.25 31.84
CA LYS A 405 25.79 35.35 31.21
C LYS A 405 27.18 35.40 31.83
N ILE A 406 28.14 34.70 31.17
CA ILE A 406 29.58 34.84 31.45
C ILE A 406 30.02 36.17 30.89
#